data_fab94883fb42ff7e60e469313cb1afe6
#
_entry.id   fab94883fb42ff7e60e469313cb1afe6
#
_cell.length_a   1.000
_cell.length_b   1.000
_cell.length_c   1.000
_cell.angle_alpha   90.00
_cell.angle_beta   90.00
_cell.angle_gamma   90.00
#
_symmetry.space_group_name_H-M   'P 1'
#
loop_
_entity.id
_entity.type
_entity.pdbx_description
1 polymer ?
#
loop_
_entity_poly.entity_id
_entity_poly.type
_entity_poly.pdbx_seq_one_letter_code
_entity_poly.pdbx_strand_id
1 'polypeptide(L)'
;MFGMYALFANAVSPVIVVRGNGTPSEGDQPDPRSIECEVTASIDSQVLTVLFSELTASQIVVKDSADLTVFNQTYASAYSQQADLTSLTSGCYSLYIYAMGYWWYGQFEIE
;
A
#
# COMPACT_ATOMS: atom_id res chain seq x y z
N MET A 1 4.99 14.55 -28.60
CA MET A 1 4.86 14.32 -28.23
C MET A 1 4.78 13.91 -27.69
N PHE A 2 5.05 13.59 -27.57
CA PHE A 2 4.98 13.14 -27.10
C PHE A 2 5.02 12.27 -26.76
N GLY A 3 5.04 11.99 -26.76
CA GLY A 3 5.13 11.13 -26.55
C GLY A 3 5.76 10.73 -25.88
N MET A 4 6.36 10.71 -25.82
CA MET A 4 6.86 10.41 -25.22
C MET A 4 6.80 10.43 -24.26
N TYR A 5 6.73 10.89 -24.18
CA TYR A 5 6.60 10.78 -23.22
C TYR A 5 6.12 9.92 -22.77
N ALA A 6 5.83 9.77 -23.09
CA ALA A 6 5.20 8.65 -22.86
C ALA A 6 6.01 7.71 -22.16
N LEU A 7 7.01 7.65 -22.48
CA LEU A 7 7.72 6.83 -21.87
C LEU A 7 7.81 6.89 -20.52
N PHE A 8 7.78 7.94 -20.10
CA PHE A 8 7.87 8.02 -18.77
C PHE A 8 6.73 7.58 -18.22
N ALA A 9 5.83 7.37 -18.93
CA ALA A 9 4.69 6.93 -18.44
C ALA A 9 4.88 5.68 -17.72
N ASN A 10 5.84 5.00 -17.99
CA ASN A 10 6.02 3.89 -17.26
C ASN A 10 6.57 4.09 -15.99
N ALA A 11 6.76 5.27 -15.64
CA ALA A 11 7.37 5.54 -14.41
C ALA A 11 6.57 5.06 -13.28
N VAL A 12 7.19 4.75 -12.21
CA VAL A 12 6.56 4.33 -11.00
C VAL A 12 5.77 5.48 -10.43
N SER A 13 4.54 5.27 -10.07
CA SER A 13 3.71 6.30 -9.48
C SER A 13 3.62 6.07 -7.98
N PRO A 14 3.90 7.09 -7.20
CA PRO A 14 3.81 6.91 -5.77
C PRO A 14 2.36 6.80 -5.32
N VAL A 15 2.13 6.01 -4.31
CA VAL A 15 0.83 5.91 -3.68
C VAL A 15 1.02 6.48 -2.29
N ILE A 16 0.35 7.57 -2.00
CA ILE A 16 0.53 8.23 -0.70
C ILE A 16 -0.24 7.43 0.33
N VAL A 17 0.43 6.97 1.35
CA VAL A 17 -0.23 6.25 2.43
C VAL A 17 0.00 6.99 3.72
N VAL A 18 -1.02 7.00 4.57
CA VAL A 18 -0.92 7.63 5.88
C VAL A 18 -1.30 6.61 6.90
N ARG A 19 -0.73 6.73 8.08
CA ARG A 19 -1.04 5.78 9.13
C ARG A 19 -2.43 6.03 9.64
N GLY A 20 -3.18 4.97 9.77
CA GLY A 20 -4.55 5.09 10.24
C GLY A 20 -4.61 5.36 11.71
N ASN A 21 -5.72 5.96 12.12
CA ASN A 21 -5.95 6.23 13.50
C ASN A 21 -6.77 5.14 14.07
N GLY A 22 -7.01 5.17 15.31
CA GLY A 22 -7.94 4.28 15.91
C GLY A 22 -7.48 2.86 15.89
N THR A 23 -6.28 2.67 16.29
CA THR A 23 -5.82 1.34 16.35
C THR A 23 -6.65 0.60 17.30
N PRO A 24 -6.77 -0.59 17.11
CA PRO A 24 -7.61 -1.36 17.94
C PRO A 24 -7.23 -1.36 19.37
N SER A 25 -6.04 -1.22 19.67
CA SER A 25 -5.72 -1.31 21.04
C SER A 25 -5.74 -0.02 21.61
N GLU A 26 -6.78 0.59 21.57
CA GLU A 26 -6.84 1.79 22.07
C GLU A 26 -6.49 1.92 23.40
N GLY A 27 -6.38 2.81 23.95
CA GLY A 27 -5.95 3.12 25.23
C GLY A 27 -4.51 3.02 25.34
N ASP A 28 -3.90 2.35 24.51
CA ASP A 28 -2.54 2.28 24.60
C ASP A 28 -1.91 3.35 23.89
N GLN A 29 -1.04 4.06 24.48
CA GLN A 29 -0.31 5.03 23.84
C GLN A 29 0.78 4.38 23.13
N PRO A 30 0.93 4.51 21.89
CA PRO A 30 2.06 3.96 21.22
C PRO A 30 3.30 4.59 21.75
N ASP A 31 4.25 3.80 22.02
CA ASP A 31 5.53 4.30 22.39
C ASP A 31 6.02 5.09 21.21
N PRO A 32 6.47 6.30 21.40
CA PRO A 32 6.97 7.06 20.27
C PRO A 32 8.02 6.33 19.48
N ARG A 33 8.79 5.50 20.07
CA ARG A 33 9.78 4.80 19.32
C ARG A 33 9.18 3.72 18.46
N SER A 34 8.02 3.28 18.76
CA SER A 34 7.46 2.21 18.02
C SER A 34 6.82 2.69 16.77
N ILE A 35 6.77 3.96 16.51
CA ILE A 35 6.21 4.42 15.30
C ILE A 35 7.24 4.85 14.37
N GLU A 36 8.39 4.35 14.44
CA GLU A 36 9.36 4.78 13.53
C GLU A 36 9.38 3.99 12.28
N CYS A 37 8.58 2.97 12.14
CA CYS A 37 8.55 2.26 10.89
C CYS A 37 7.84 3.10 9.87
N GLU A 38 8.49 3.35 8.77
CA GLU A 38 7.90 4.09 7.70
C GLU A 38 7.49 3.15 6.62
N VAL A 39 6.37 3.45 5.99
CA VAL A 39 5.83 2.63 4.93
C VAL A 39 5.65 3.51 3.72
N THR A 40 6.17 3.08 2.59
CA THR A 40 5.97 3.79 1.34
C THR A 40 5.41 2.81 0.33
N ALA A 41 4.64 3.30 -0.59
CA ALA A 41 4.02 2.46 -1.60
C ALA A 41 4.12 3.11 -2.96
N SER A 42 4.20 2.30 -3.98
CA SER A 42 4.22 2.80 -5.34
C SER A 42 3.61 1.75 -6.24
N ILE A 43 3.16 2.16 -7.42
CA ILE A 43 2.58 1.23 -8.35
C ILE A 43 3.22 1.45 -9.71
N ASP A 44 3.52 0.36 -10.39
CA ASP A 44 4.15 0.40 -11.69
C ASP A 44 3.56 -0.74 -12.50
N SER A 45 2.85 -0.43 -13.56
CA SER A 45 2.26 -1.43 -14.44
C SER A 45 1.39 -2.41 -13.65
N GLN A 46 0.62 -1.90 -12.75
CA GLN A 46 -0.29 -2.68 -11.92
C GLN A 46 0.41 -3.64 -10.97
N VAL A 47 1.67 -3.39 -10.69
CA VAL A 47 2.35 -4.12 -9.61
C VAL A 47 2.59 -3.10 -8.50
N LEU A 48 2.00 -3.37 -7.37
CA LEU A 48 2.13 -2.49 -6.21
C LEU A 48 3.32 -2.95 -5.40
N THR A 49 4.19 -2.03 -5.05
CA THR A 49 5.34 -2.32 -4.20
C THR A 49 5.20 -1.54 -2.91
N VAL A 50 5.35 -2.23 -1.80
CA VAL A 50 5.28 -1.61 -0.49
C VAL A 50 6.61 -1.84 0.18
N LEU A 51 7.22 -0.75 0.67
CA LEU A 51 8.51 -0.82 1.32
C LEU A 51 8.37 -0.44 2.77
N PHE A 52 9.05 -1.16 3.62
CA PHE A 52 9.04 -0.91 5.06
C PHE A 52 10.43 -0.55 5.50
N SER A 53 10.53 0.35 6.44
CA SER A 53 11.82 0.71 6.99
C SER A 53 12.35 -0.35 7.95
N GLU A 54 11.51 -1.31 8.32
CA GLU A 54 11.93 -2.39 9.21
C GLU A 54 11.41 -3.70 8.68
N LEU A 55 12.07 -4.76 9.05
CA LEU A 55 11.68 -6.09 8.64
C LEU A 55 10.39 -6.47 9.35
N THR A 56 9.33 -6.74 8.63
CA THR A 56 8.06 -7.01 9.23
C THR A 56 7.20 -7.87 8.33
N ALA A 57 6.37 -8.71 8.93
CA ALA A 57 5.32 -9.38 8.20
C ALA A 57 4.20 -8.38 7.97
N SER A 58 3.42 -8.57 6.95
CA SER A 58 2.39 -7.61 6.62
C SER A 58 1.22 -8.28 5.93
N GLN A 59 0.13 -7.54 5.84
CA GLN A 59 -1.04 -7.95 5.08
C GLN A 59 -1.43 -6.77 4.21
N ILE A 60 -1.69 -7.02 2.94
CA ILE A 60 -2.09 -5.99 2.01
C ILE A 60 -3.49 -6.30 1.53
N VAL A 61 -4.39 -5.34 1.66
CA VAL A 61 -5.78 -5.48 1.24
C VAL A 61 -6.09 -4.34 0.30
N VAL A 62 -6.71 -4.65 -0.82
CA VAL A 62 -7.14 -3.64 -1.79
C VAL A 62 -8.64 -3.77 -1.95
N LYS A 63 -9.34 -2.65 -1.90
CA LYS A 63 -10.78 -2.62 -2.10
C LYS A 63 -11.10 -1.72 -3.27
N ASP A 64 -12.16 -2.05 -3.96
CA ASP A 64 -12.57 -1.25 -5.11
C ASP A 64 -13.46 -0.10 -4.67
N SER A 65 -13.99 0.65 -5.61
CA SER A 65 -14.78 1.83 -5.26
C SER A 65 -16.11 1.46 -4.62
N ALA A 66 -16.53 0.22 -4.71
CA ALA A 66 -17.72 -0.24 -4.03
C ALA A 66 -17.38 -0.84 -2.67
N ASP A 67 -16.13 -0.69 -2.24
CA ASP A 67 -15.68 -1.14 -0.94
C ASP A 67 -15.65 -2.68 -0.85
N LEU A 68 -15.52 -3.33 -1.97
CA LEU A 68 -15.38 -4.78 -1.97
C LEU A 68 -13.90 -5.14 -2.04
N THR A 69 -13.53 -6.12 -1.27
CA THR A 69 -12.15 -6.57 -1.24
C THR A 69 -11.85 -7.32 -2.53
N VAL A 70 -10.88 -6.81 -3.27
CA VAL A 70 -10.47 -7.41 -4.53
C VAL A 70 -9.09 -8.02 -4.47
N PHE A 71 -8.35 -7.77 -3.40
CA PHE A 71 -7.04 -8.37 -3.19
C PHE A 71 -6.78 -8.44 -1.70
N ASN A 72 -6.28 -9.55 -1.22
CA ASN A 72 -5.99 -9.71 0.20
C ASN A 72 -4.93 -10.78 0.33
N GLN A 73 -3.78 -10.40 0.81
CA GLN A 73 -2.69 -11.36 0.95
C GLN A 73 -1.83 -11.03 2.14
N THR A 74 -1.39 -12.05 2.86
CA THR A 74 -0.45 -11.88 3.94
C THR A 74 0.92 -12.27 3.45
N TYR A 75 1.94 -11.64 4.01
CA TYR A 75 3.31 -11.81 3.58
C TYR A 75 4.21 -12.09 4.76
N ALA A 76 5.18 -12.94 4.55
CA ALA A 76 6.19 -13.19 5.57
C ALA A 76 7.08 -11.97 5.74
N SER A 77 7.86 -11.96 6.80
CA SER A 77 8.68 -10.80 7.12
C SER A 77 9.62 -10.46 5.98
N ALA A 78 9.64 -9.22 5.62
CA ALA A 78 10.52 -8.70 4.58
C ALA A 78 10.52 -7.19 4.65
N TYR A 79 11.48 -6.57 3.99
CA TYR A 79 11.51 -5.11 3.88
C TYR A 79 10.66 -4.63 2.69
N SER A 80 10.30 -5.52 1.78
CA SER A 80 9.60 -5.14 0.57
C SER A 80 8.59 -6.22 0.23
N GLN A 81 7.40 -5.82 -0.14
CA GLN A 81 6.37 -6.75 -0.57
C GLN A 81 5.80 -6.25 -1.88
N GLN A 82 5.42 -7.18 -2.73
CA GLN A 82 4.82 -6.81 -4.01
C GLN A 82 3.47 -7.47 -4.15
N ALA A 83 2.52 -6.74 -4.69
CA ALA A 83 1.20 -7.25 -4.95
C ALA A 83 0.92 -7.14 -6.45
N ASP A 84 0.60 -8.24 -7.06
CA ASP A 84 0.35 -8.26 -8.48
C ASP A 84 -1.12 -7.95 -8.69
N LEU A 85 -1.40 -6.76 -9.17
CA LEU A 85 -2.76 -6.31 -9.36
C LEU A 85 -3.13 -6.29 -10.83
N THR A 86 -2.44 -7.07 -11.65
CA THR A 86 -2.67 -7.00 -13.09
C THR A 86 -4.04 -7.55 -13.48
N SER A 87 -4.69 -8.28 -12.59
CA SER A 87 -6.02 -8.77 -12.90
C SER A 87 -7.12 -7.75 -12.60
N LEU A 88 -6.77 -6.62 -12.01
CA LEU A 88 -7.79 -5.64 -11.66
C LEU A 88 -8.07 -4.73 -12.85
N THR A 89 -9.31 -4.30 -12.97
CA THR A 89 -9.70 -3.44 -14.07
C THR A 89 -9.43 -1.99 -13.73
N SER A 90 -9.56 -1.13 -14.71
CA SER A 90 -9.38 0.30 -14.50
C SER A 90 -10.33 0.78 -13.43
N GLY A 91 -9.90 1.68 -12.64
CA GLY A 91 -10.75 2.25 -11.61
C GLY A 91 -9.96 2.75 -10.42
N CYS A 92 -10.68 3.24 -9.44
CA CYS A 92 -10.09 3.76 -8.22
C CYS A 92 -10.14 2.69 -7.14
N TYR A 93 -9.08 2.60 -6.39
CA TYR A 93 -8.94 1.55 -5.38
C TYR A 93 -8.41 2.13 -4.08
N SER A 94 -8.75 1.47 -2.99
CA SER A 94 -8.24 1.82 -1.67
C SER A 94 -7.27 0.75 -1.23
N LEU A 95 -6.19 1.18 -0.62
CA LEU A 95 -5.12 0.30 -0.17
C LEU A 95 -5.04 0.33 1.34
N TYR A 96 -4.99 -0.85 1.95
CA TYR A 96 -4.80 -0.95 3.38
C TYR A 96 -3.60 -1.86 3.61
N ILE A 97 -2.67 -1.40 4.43
CA ILE A 97 -1.48 -2.17 4.77
C ILE A 97 -1.48 -2.36 6.28
N TYR A 98 -1.40 -3.59 6.73
CA TYR A 98 -1.37 -3.89 8.16
C TYR A 98 0.00 -4.48 8.49
N ALA A 99 0.67 -3.91 9.47
CA ALA A 99 1.98 -4.40 9.90
C ALA A 99 2.25 -3.92 11.31
N MET A 100 2.82 -4.77 12.11
CA MET A 100 3.28 -4.38 13.45
C MET A 100 2.19 -3.81 14.32
N GLY A 101 0.96 -4.27 14.13
CA GLY A 101 -0.15 -3.77 14.95
C GLY A 101 -0.69 -2.44 14.53
N TYR A 102 -0.17 -1.88 13.46
CA TYR A 102 -0.65 -0.62 12.93
C TYR A 102 -1.18 -0.82 11.53
N TRP A 103 -1.77 0.20 10.96
CA TRP A 103 -2.25 0.10 9.59
C TRP A 103 -2.06 1.43 8.88
N TRP A 104 -1.95 1.35 7.57
CA TRP A 104 -1.78 2.51 6.71
C TRP A 104 -2.83 2.46 5.63
N TYR A 105 -3.23 3.62 5.13
CA TYR A 105 -4.30 3.74 4.17
C TYR A 105 -3.86 4.63 3.02
N GLY A 106 -4.21 4.26 1.82
CA GLY A 106 -3.94 5.09 0.66
C GLY A 106 -4.95 4.81 -0.43
N GLN A 107 -4.89 5.59 -1.48
CA GLN A 107 -5.75 5.38 -2.63
C GLN A 107 -4.93 5.48 -3.88
N PHE A 108 -5.31 4.74 -4.88
CA PHE A 108 -4.61 4.78 -6.15
C PHE A 108 -5.58 4.47 -7.27
N GLU A 109 -5.15 4.70 -8.47
CA GLU A 109 -5.99 4.50 -9.63
C GLU A 109 -5.30 3.60 -10.61
N ILE A 110 -6.03 2.68 -11.22
CA ILE A 110 -5.52 1.86 -12.30
C ILE A 110 -6.15 2.37 -13.57
N GLU A 111 -5.31 2.71 -14.51
CA GLU A 111 -5.77 3.27 -15.76
C GLU A 111 -5.90 2.20 -16.87
#